data_55d1a91943a13629d07380f91e31cd01
#
_entry.id   55d1a91943a13629d07380f91e31cd01
#
_cell.length_a   1.000
_cell.length_b   1.000
_cell.length_c   1.000
_cell.angle_alpha   90.00
_cell.angle_beta   90.00
_cell.angle_gamma   90.00
#
_symmetry.space_group_name_H-M   'P 1'
#
loop_
_entity.id
_entity.type
_entity.pdbx_description
1 polymer ?
#
loop_
_entity_poly.entity_id
_entity_poly.type
_entity_poly.pdbx_seq_one_letter_code
_entity_poly.pdbx_strand_id
1 'polypeptide(L)'
;TGGRTGKRAVVCEQLALTGLTEAFDLEVWYGERLAVLGGNGTGKSHLLRLLALGGSDPDVEHRPVEDIVIAPVAHTGKARLGARVRPGWFAQTHVRPDLQGRTLLEILHRGDEHRTGLSREPAARVLDRYELAYASEQLFDTLSGGQQARFQILLLELSGATMLLLDEPTDNLDIASAEALEIGLDAFAGTVIAVTHDRWFAKGFDRFLLVGRDGSVRETPEPVWEGRG
;
A
#
# COMPACT_ATOMS: atom_id res chain seq x y z
N THR A 1 9.41 -24.14 13.28
CA THR A 1 8.69 -24.31 12.01
C THR A 1 7.19 -24.41 12.29
N GLY A 2 6.55 -23.31 12.70
CA GLY A 2 5.10 -23.20 12.81
C GLY A 2 4.53 -22.96 11.42
N GLY A 3 3.73 -23.89 10.87
CA GLY A 3 3.03 -23.72 9.62
C GLY A 3 2.10 -22.51 9.70
N ARG A 4 2.31 -21.54 8.83
CA ARG A 4 1.41 -20.37 8.69
C ARG A 4 0.06 -20.85 8.17
N THR A 5 -0.99 -20.71 8.96
CA THR A 5 -2.36 -21.15 8.63
C THR A 5 -3.20 -20.07 7.92
N GLY A 6 -2.60 -18.96 7.51
CA GLY A 6 -3.27 -17.85 6.84
C GLY A 6 -3.50 -18.07 5.33
N LYS A 7 -4.41 -17.29 4.73
CA LYS A 7 -4.59 -17.26 3.26
C LYS A 7 -3.47 -16.47 2.60
N ARG A 8 -2.96 -16.94 1.47
CA ARG A 8 -1.97 -16.21 0.68
C ARG A 8 -2.59 -14.99 0.04
N ALA A 9 -1.93 -13.84 0.20
CA ALA A 9 -2.31 -12.59 -0.45
C ALA A 9 -1.64 -12.44 -1.82
N VAL A 10 -0.35 -12.82 -1.91
CA VAL A 10 0.42 -12.77 -3.16
C VAL A 10 1.22 -14.06 -3.30
N VAL A 11 1.27 -14.60 -4.52
CA VAL A 11 2.13 -15.72 -4.90
C VAL A 11 2.83 -15.36 -6.20
N CYS A 12 4.16 -15.25 -6.15
CA CYS A 12 5.02 -15.12 -7.33
C CYS A 12 5.74 -16.44 -7.57
N GLU A 13 5.64 -16.97 -8.79
CA GLU A 13 6.26 -18.22 -9.23
C GLU A 13 7.19 -17.92 -10.41
N GLN A 14 8.49 -18.08 -10.21
CA GLN A 14 9.52 -17.78 -11.20
C GLN A 14 9.30 -16.43 -11.89
N LEU A 15 8.88 -15.43 -11.10
CA LEU A 15 8.63 -14.08 -11.58
C LEU A 15 9.95 -13.39 -11.89
N ALA A 16 10.08 -12.86 -13.10
CA ALA A 16 11.19 -12.01 -13.47
C ALA A 16 10.66 -10.74 -14.15
N LEU A 17 11.04 -9.59 -13.63
CA LEU A 17 10.76 -8.30 -14.27
C LEU A 17 11.77 -8.08 -15.39
N THR A 18 11.28 -7.98 -16.63
CA THR A 18 12.11 -7.98 -17.83
C THR A 18 13.20 -6.90 -17.80
N GLY A 19 14.46 -7.32 -17.85
CA GLY A 19 15.63 -6.42 -17.83
C GLY A 19 15.95 -5.81 -16.46
N LEU A 20 15.25 -6.22 -15.39
CA LEU A 20 15.42 -5.67 -14.04
C LEU A 20 15.78 -6.73 -13.01
N THR A 21 15.10 -7.88 -13.01
CA THR A 21 15.35 -8.93 -12.02
C THR A 21 15.55 -10.28 -12.66
N GLU A 22 16.31 -11.13 -11.97
CA GLU A 22 16.28 -12.57 -12.18
C GLU A 22 14.95 -13.17 -11.74
N ALA A 23 14.70 -14.43 -12.09
CA ALA A 23 13.49 -15.13 -11.67
C ALA A 23 13.52 -15.40 -10.15
N PHE A 24 12.43 -15.12 -9.46
CA PHE A 24 12.28 -15.33 -8.02
C PHE A 24 10.90 -15.87 -7.67
N ASP A 25 10.81 -16.50 -6.52
CA ASP A 25 9.57 -16.93 -5.90
C ASP A 25 9.31 -16.06 -4.67
N LEU A 26 8.04 -15.72 -4.42
CA LEU A 26 7.62 -14.94 -3.27
C LEU A 26 6.22 -15.37 -2.83
N GLU A 27 6.03 -15.58 -1.54
CA GLU A 27 4.70 -15.74 -0.95
C GLU A 27 4.49 -14.67 0.12
N VAL A 28 3.39 -13.93 0.03
CA VAL A 28 2.94 -12.98 1.07
C VAL A 28 1.60 -13.46 1.60
N TRP A 29 1.48 -13.54 2.92
CA TRP A 29 0.26 -13.98 3.57
C TRP A 29 -0.63 -12.78 3.93
N TYR A 30 -1.93 -13.03 4.01
CA TYR A 30 -2.88 -11.99 4.37
C TYR A 30 -2.56 -11.40 5.75
N GLY A 31 -2.55 -10.06 5.83
CA GLY A 31 -2.21 -9.31 7.03
C GLY A 31 -0.71 -9.10 7.27
N GLU A 32 0.16 -9.68 6.45
CA GLU A 32 1.61 -9.42 6.56
C GLU A 32 1.99 -8.02 6.06
N ARG A 33 3.09 -7.52 6.60
CA ARG A 33 3.73 -6.26 6.23
C ARG A 33 5.09 -6.54 5.61
N LEU A 34 5.22 -6.30 4.32
CA LEU A 34 6.44 -6.55 3.53
C LEU A 34 7.03 -5.23 3.06
N ALA A 35 8.27 -4.95 3.46
CA ALA A 35 9.06 -3.86 2.88
C ALA A 35 9.93 -4.37 1.73
N VAL A 36 9.86 -3.71 0.58
CA VAL A 36 10.69 -3.97 -0.59
C VAL A 36 11.82 -2.96 -0.61
N LEU A 37 13.04 -3.43 -0.46
CA LEU A 37 14.26 -2.66 -0.30
C LEU A 37 15.18 -2.84 -1.52
N GLY A 38 16.13 -1.93 -1.70
CA GLY A 38 17.14 -2.01 -2.76
C GLY A 38 17.43 -0.65 -3.38
N GLY A 39 18.42 -0.59 -4.24
CA GLY A 39 18.87 0.62 -4.94
C GLY A 39 17.81 1.18 -5.89
N ASN A 40 18.03 2.42 -6.35
CA ASN A 40 17.16 3.02 -7.37
C ASN A 40 17.31 2.28 -8.70
N GLY A 41 16.18 2.10 -9.42
CA GLY A 41 16.16 1.46 -10.73
C GLY A 41 16.24 -0.08 -10.71
N THR A 42 16.20 -0.73 -9.55
CA THR A 42 16.26 -2.22 -9.45
C THR A 42 14.94 -2.93 -9.77
N GLY A 43 13.84 -2.21 -9.97
CA GLY A 43 12.55 -2.82 -10.32
C GLY A 43 11.50 -2.84 -9.20
N LYS A 44 11.80 -2.29 -8.02
CA LYS A 44 10.88 -2.28 -6.87
C LYS A 44 9.49 -1.73 -7.20
N SER A 45 9.46 -0.54 -7.80
CA SER A 45 8.18 0.10 -8.22
C SER A 45 7.48 -0.67 -9.33
N HIS A 46 8.22 -1.40 -10.18
CA HIS A 46 7.62 -2.26 -11.21
C HIS A 46 6.91 -3.46 -10.58
N LEU A 47 7.48 -4.05 -9.53
CA LEU A 47 6.82 -5.12 -8.76
C LEU A 47 5.51 -4.60 -8.17
N LEU A 48 5.52 -3.45 -7.51
CA LEU A 48 4.29 -2.86 -6.96
C LEU A 48 3.24 -2.60 -8.03
N ARG A 49 3.64 -2.03 -9.17
CA ARG A 49 2.72 -1.76 -10.30
C ARG A 49 2.11 -3.04 -10.85
N LEU A 50 2.90 -4.12 -10.99
CA LEU A 50 2.38 -5.41 -11.42
C LEU A 50 1.31 -5.93 -10.46
N LEU A 51 1.55 -5.84 -9.15
CA LEU A 51 0.57 -6.24 -8.14
C LEU A 51 -0.67 -5.32 -8.14
N ALA A 52 -0.47 -4.01 -8.35
CA ALA A 52 -1.57 -3.05 -8.46
C ALA A 52 -2.48 -3.31 -9.66
N LEU A 53 -1.93 -3.85 -10.76
CA LEU A 53 -2.70 -4.28 -11.92
C LEU A 53 -3.46 -5.61 -11.72
N GLY A 54 -3.31 -6.25 -10.56
CA GLY A 54 -3.92 -7.55 -10.26
C GLY A 54 -3.03 -8.74 -10.56
N GLY A 55 -1.76 -8.53 -10.86
CA GLY A 55 -0.80 -9.58 -11.20
C GLY A 55 -0.71 -9.87 -12.69
N SER A 56 -0.29 -11.09 -13.04
CA SER A 56 0.00 -11.52 -14.43
C SER A 56 -1.26 -11.82 -15.26
N ASP A 57 -2.34 -12.20 -14.60
CA ASP A 57 -3.62 -12.56 -15.23
C ASP A 57 -4.76 -12.05 -14.34
N PRO A 58 -4.97 -10.72 -14.34
CA PRO A 58 -5.92 -10.10 -13.45
C PRO A 58 -7.35 -10.42 -13.86
N ASP A 59 -8.15 -10.86 -12.92
CA ASP A 59 -9.61 -10.95 -13.07
C ASP A 59 -10.32 -9.70 -12.54
N VAL A 60 -11.65 -9.69 -12.66
CA VAL A 60 -12.47 -8.55 -12.23
C VAL A 60 -12.37 -8.31 -10.73
N GLU A 61 -12.15 -9.35 -9.93
CA GLU A 61 -12.08 -9.26 -8.47
C GLU A 61 -10.78 -8.61 -7.98
N HIS A 62 -9.70 -8.71 -8.79
CA HIS A 62 -8.38 -8.15 -8.48
C HIS A 62 -8.16 -6.72 -9.03
N ARG A 63 -9.18 -6.10 -9.58
CA ARG A 63 -9.06 -4.71 -10.02
C ARG A 63 -8.77 -3.78 -8.84
N PRO A 64 -7.94 -2.76 -9.04
CA PRO A 64 -7.74 -1.72 -8.02
C PRO A 64 -9.06 -1.12 -7.55
N VAL A 65 -9.11 -0.72 -6.29
CA VAL A 65 -10.34 -0.13 -5.70
C VAL A 65 -10.60 1.30 -6.18
N GLU A 66 -9.62 1.94 -6.81
CA GLU A 66 -9.74 3.26 -7.44
C GLU A 66 -9.34 3.17 -8.92
N ASP A 67 -9.84 4.10 -9.73
CA ASP A 67 -9.47 4.22 -11.13
C ASP A 67 -8.06 4.82 -11.25
N ILE A 68 -7.07 3.95 -11.32
CA ILE A 68 -5.68 4.32 -11.51
C ILE A 68 -5.18 3.88 -12.88
N VAL A 69 -4.43 4.75 -13.53
CA VAL A 69 -3.76 4.43 -14.79
C VAL A 69 -2.33 3.99 -14.50
N ILE A 70 -2.08 2.70 -14.65
CA ILE A 70 -0.75 2.11 -14.48
C ILE A 70 -0.32 1.50 -15.81
N ALA A 71 0.87 1.85 -16.28
CA ALA A 71 1.43 1.26 -17.48
C ALA A 71 1.69 -0.25 -17.26
N PRO A 72 1.45 -1.10 -18.28
CA PRO A 72 1.77 -2.53 -18.20
C PRO A 72 3.23 -2.78 -17.84
N VAL A 73 3.48 -3.82 -17.04
CA VAL A 73 4.82 -4.20 -16.59
C VAL A 73 5.27 -5.45 -17.35
N ALA A 74 6.35 -5.33 -18.12
CA ALA A 74 6.93 -6.45 -18.85
C ALA A 74 7.57 -7.45 -17.86
N HIS A 75 7.14 -8.70 -17.91
CA HIS A 75 7.62 -9.74 -17.00
C HIS A 75 7.48 -11.13 -17.61
N THR A 76 8.14 -12.11 -17.00
CA THR A 76 7.96 -13.53 -17.23
C THR A 76 7.62 -14.22 -15.90
N GLY A 77 7.22 -15.48 -15.93
CA GLY A 77 6.72 -16.14 -14.74
C GLY A 77 5.30 -15.71 -14.38
N LYS A 78 4.91 -15.88 -13.13
CA LYS A 78 3.54 -15.58 -12.67
C LYS A 78 3.53 -14.80 -11.37
N ALA A 79 2.67 -13.80 -11.29
CA ALA A 79 2.28 -13.14 -10.05
C ALA A 79 0.75 -13.24 -9.91
N ARG A 80 0.29 -13.85 -8.82
CA ARG A 80 -1.15 -14.06 -8.57
C ARG A 80 -1.54 -13.46 -7.24
N LEU A 81 -2.69 -12.81 -7.21
CA LEU A 81 -3.32 -12.35 -5.99
C LEU A 81 -4.25 -13.42 -5.43
N GLY A 82 -4.38 -13.47 -4.11
CA GLY A 82 -5.36 -14.33 -3.45
C GLY A 82 -6.80 -13.93 -3.78
N ALA A 83 -7.73 -14.87 -3.80
CA ALA A 83 -9.10 -14.72 -4.31
C ALA A 83 -9.90 -13.54 -3.73
N ARG A 84 -9.53 -12.98 -2.59
CA ARG A 84 -10.20 -11.83 -1.94
C ARG A 84 -9.31 -10.61 -1.83
N VAL A 85 -8.18 -10.61 -2.53
CA VAL A 85 -7.25 -9.50 -2.49
C VAL A 85 -7.65 -8.45 -3.49
N ARG A 86 -7.94 -7.24 -3.00
CA ARG A 86 -8.18 -6.07 -3.82
C ARG A 86 -7.09 -5.04 -3.53
N PRO A 87 -6.26 -4.70 -4.52
CA PRO A 87 -5.19 -3.73 -4.34
C PRO A 87 -5.74 -2.31 -4.21
N GLY A 88 -5.20 -1.57 -3.25
CA GLY A 88 -5.34 -0.14 -3.13
C GLY A 88 -3.97 0.52 -3.31
N TRP A 89 -3.86 1.44 -4.25
CA TRP A 89 -2.64 2.18 -4.52
C TRP A 89 -2.61 3.46 -3.69
N PHE A 90 -1.69 3.54 -2.76
CA PHE A 90 -1.46 4.77 -2.02
C PHE A 90 -0.39 5.59 -2.71
N ALA A 91 -0.76 6.73 -3.23
CA ALA A 91 0.17 7.66 -3.83
C ALA A 91 0.21 8.96 -3.02
N GLN A 92 1.41 9.31 -2.63
CA GLN A 92 1.72 10.41 -1.72
C GLN A 92 1.40 11.81 -2.28
N THR A 93 1.48 11.98 -3.59
CA THR A 93 1.44 13.28 -4.26
C THR A 93 0.04 13.70 -4.72
N HIS A 94 -1.00 13.21 -4.10
CA HIS A 94 -2.34 13.48 -4.59
C HIS A 94 -2.90 14.79 -4.07
N VAL A 95 -2.87 15.76 -4.96
CA VAL A 95 -3.93 16.75 -4.95
C VAL A 95 -5.25 16.00 -5.16
N ARG A 96 -6.08 15.93 -4.13
CA ARG A 96 -7.41 15.31 -4.17
C ARG A 96 -8.48 16.41 -4.31
N PRO A 97 -8.67 16.96 -5.51
CA PRO A 97 -9.62 18.06 -5.71
C PRO A 97 -11.06 17.64 -5.38
N ASP A 98 -11.35 16.34 -5.50
CA ASP A 98 -12.62 15.72 -5.12
C ASP A 98 -12.92 15.80 -3.62
N LEU A 99 -11.91 15.96 -2.77
CA LEU A 99 -12.03 16.05 -1.30
C LEU A 99 -11.95 17.49 -0.79
N GLN A 100 -11.45 18.43 -1.58
CA GLN A 100 -11.24 19.83 -1.16
C GLN A 100 -12.56 20.53 -0.78
N GLY A 101 -12.48 21.41 0.22
CA GLY A 101 -13.62 22.19 0.69
C GLY A 101 -14.71 21.39 1.39
N ARG A 102 -14.43 20.13 1.77
CA ARG A 102 -15.37 19.27 2.50
C ARG A 102 -14.77 18.81 3.80
N THR A 103 -15.62 18.64 4.82
CA THR A 103 -15.22 18.03 6.08
C THR A 103 -15.04 16.52 5.93
N LEU A 104 -14.27 15.90 6.83
CA LEU A 104 -14.12 14.43 6.81
C LEU A 104 -15.47 13.72 6.93
N LEU A 105 -16.34 14.26 7.76
CA LEU A 105 -17.67 13.70 7.97
C LEU A 105 -18.55 13.81 6.72
N GLU A 106 -18.52 14.96 6.02
CA GLU A 106 -19.23 15.13 4.73
C GLU A 106 -18.74 14.17 3.66
N ILE A 107 -17.41 13.96 3.56
CA ILE A 107 -16.83 13.01 2.60
C ILE A 107 -17.31 11.59 2.91
N LEU A 108 -17.31 11.19 4.19
CA LEU A 108 -17.78 9.87 4.59
C LEU A 108 -19.28 9.67 4.39
N HIS A 109 -20.11 10.68 4.66
CA HIS A 109 -21.55 10.60 4.48
C HIS A 109 -21.98 10.53 3.02
N ARG A 110 -21.30 11.27 2.16
CA ARG A 110 -21.66 11.34 0.75
C ARG A 110 -21.29 10.07 -0.01
N GLY A 111 -20.16 9.44 0.34
CA GLY A 111 -19.58 8.39 -0.48
C GLY A 111 -19.10 8.91 -1.84
N ASP A 112 -18.80 7.98 -2.74
CA ASP A 112 -18.41 8.23 -4.13
C ASP A 112 -18.69 6.99 -5.01
N GLU A 113 -18.14 6.96 -6.22
CA GLU A 113 -18.33 5.85 -7.19
C GLU A 113 -17.79 4.50 -6.65
N HIS A 114 -16.82 4.53 -5.74
CA HIS A 114 -16.14 3.34 -5.23
C HIS A 114 -16.64 2.90 -3.83
N ARG A 115 -17.37 3.76 -3.12
CA ARG A 115 -17.82 3.48 -1.75
C ARG A 115 -19.18 4.10 -1.43
N THR A 116 -19.97 3.33 -0.71
CA THR A 116 -21.25 3.81 -0.20
C THR A 116 -21.04 4.81 0.96
N GLY A 117 -21.86 5.85 1.00
CA GLY A 117 -21.87 6.80 2.11
C GLY A 117 -22.21 6.11 3.44
N LEU A 118 -21.56 6.56 4.51
CA LEU A 118 -21.77 6.06 5.87
C LEU A 118 -22.74 6.93 6.64
N SER A 119 -23.62 6.33 7.43
CA SER A 119 -24.37 7.05 8.45
C SER A 119 -23.45 7.52 9.60
N ARG A 120 -23.97 8.38 10.47
CA ARG A 120 -23.16 9.09 11.49
C ARG A 120 -22.36 8.15 12.41
N GLU A 121 -22.98 7.09 12.89
CA GLU A 121 -22.35 6.19 13.85
C GLU A 121 -21.21 5.35 13.22
N PRO A 122 -21.37 4.68 12.07
CA PRO A 122 -20.26 4.04 11.37
C PRO A 122 -19.15 5.03 10.99
N ALA A 123 -19.47 6.24 10.54
CA ALA A 123 -18.49 7.26 10.22
C ALA A 123 -17.65 7.65 11.45
N ALA A 124 -18.30 7.87 12.60
CA ALA A 124 -17.60 8.18 13.84
C ALA A 124 -16.68 7.04 14.29
N ARG A 125 -17.14 5.78 14.22
CA ARG A 125 -16.31 4.62 14.60
C ARG A 125 -15.07 4.46 13.71
N VAL A 126 -15.20 4.66 12.40
CA VAL A 126 -14.06 4.53 11.51
C VAL A 126 -13.07 5.68 11.69
N LEU A 127 -13.53 6.90 11.90
CA LEU A 127 -12.66 8.04 12.23
C LEU A 127 -11.92 7.82 13.55
N ASP A 128 -12.58 7.28 14.57
CA ASP A 128 -11.95 6.97 15.85
C ASP A 128 -10.84 5.92 15.71
N ARG A 129 -11.10 4.85 14.96
CA ARG A 129 -10.10 3.80 14.69
C ARG A 129 -8.84 4.34 13.99
N TYR A 130 -8.99 5.32 13.11
CA TYR A 130 -7.87 5.98 12.43
C TYR A 130 -7.34 7.22 13.20
N GLU A 131 -7.76 7.40 14.45
CA GLU A 131 -7.38 8.55 15.28
C GLU A 131 -7.64 9.90 14.61
N LEU A 132 -8.79 10.04 13.95
CA LEU A 132 -9.24 11.24 13.24
C LEU A 132 -10.56 11.80 13.77
N ALA A 133 -11.11 11.24 14.88
CA ALA A 133 -12.40 11.66 15.43
C ALA A 133 -12.43 13.15 15.77
N TYR A 134 -11.32 13.69 16.31
CA TYR A 134 -11.20 15.11 16.65
C TYR A 134 -11.21 16.06 15.43
N ALA A 135 -10.89 15.53 14.26
CA ALA A 135 -10.82 16.26 12.99
C ALA A 135 -12.08 16.08 12.12
N SER A 136 -13.12 15.42 12.63
CA SER A 136 -14.32 15.04 11.87
C SER A 136 -14.99 16.20 11.13
N GLU A 137 -15.05 17.38 11.76
CA GLU A 137 -15.62 18.61 11.21
C GLU A 137 -14.59 19.52 10.53
N GLN A 138 -13.32 19.11 10.45
CA GLN A 138 -12.29 19.88 9.76
C GLN A 138 -12.35 19.62 8.25
N LEU A 139 -12.05 20.65 7.46
CA LEU A 139 -11.92 20.52 6.02
C LEU A 139 -10.68 19.68 5.68
N PHE A 140 -10.79 18.79 4.71
CA PHE A 140 -9.69 17.92 4.30
C PHE A 140 -8.40 18.70 3.96
N ASP A 141 -8.53 19.79 3.26
CA ASP A 141 -7.40 20.65 2.85
C ASP A 141 -6.73 21.43 4.00
N THR A 142 -7.38 21.50 5.17
CA THR A 142 -6.79 22.11 6.38
C THR A 142 -6.06 21.11 7.27
N LEU A 143 -6.13 19.83 6.96
CA LEU A 143 -5.43 18.79 7.69
C LEU A 143 -3.91 18.84 7.42
N SER A 144 -3.11 18.37 8.39
CA SER A 144 -1.70 18.11 8.15
C SER A 144 -1.51 17.01 7.09
N GLY A 145 -0.33 16.97 6.44
CA GLY A 145 -0.02 15.94 5.45
C GLY A 145 -0.22 14.52 5.99
N GLY A 146 0.16 14.28 7.24
CA GLY A 146 -0.04 12.98 7.87
C GLY A 146 -1.49 12.64 8.20
N GLN A 147 -2.29 13.62 8.61
CA GLN A 147 -3.74 13.44 8.78
C GLN A 147 -4.42 13.13 7.45
N GLN A 148 -4.03 13.84 6.38
CA GLN A 148 -4.51 13.57 5.02
C GLN A 148 -4.14 12.15 4.58
N ALA A 149 -2.90 11.72 4.81
CA ALA A 149 -2.44 10.36 4.49
C ALA A 149 -3.26 9.30 5.23
N ARG A 150 -3.47 9.46 6.55
CA ARG A 150 -4.34 8.55 7.33
C ARG A 150 -5.76 8.48 6.79
N PHE A 151 -6.34 9.62 6.47
CA PHE A 151 -7.69 9.67 5.93
C PHE A 151 -7.78 9.01 4.55
N GLN A 152 -6.76 9.15 3.70
CA GLN A 152 -6.71 8.47 2.41
C GLN A 152 -6.61 6.95 2.56
N ILE A 153 -5.83 6.43 3.52
CA ILE A 153 -5.80 4.99 3.82
C ILE A 153 -7.18 4.50 4.25
N LEU A 154 -7.86 5.26 5.12
CA LEU A 154 -9.23 4.97 5.54
C LEU A 154 -10.19 4.91 4.34
N LEU A 155 -10.08 5.84 3.40
CA LEU A 155 -10.92 5.84 2.19
C LEU A 155 -10.65 4.63 1.30
N LEU A 156 -9.37 4.23 1.11
CA LEU A 156 -9.01 3.02 0.37
C LEU A 156 -9.63 1.77 1.01
N GLU A 157 -9.57 1.66 2.33
CA GLU A 157 -10.19 0.55 3.05
C GLU A 157 -11.71 0.52 2.84
N LEU A 158 -12.38 1.67 2.97
CA LEU A 158 -13.82 1.77 2.74
C LEU A 158 -14.23 1.48 1.29
N SER A 159 -13.33 1.71 0.33
CA SER A 159 -13.51 1.31 -1.07
C SER A 159 -13.28 -0.19 -1.30
N GLY A 160 -12.93 -0.92 -0.25
CA GLY A 160 -12.77 -2.38 -0.27
C GLY A 160 -11.35 -2.86 -0.49
N ALA A 161 -10.33 -2.00 -0.36
CA ALA A 161 -8.94 -2.45 -0.39
C ALA A 161 -8.65 -3.43 0.75
N THR A 162 -8.03 -4.54 0.42
CA THR A 162 -7.56 -5.56 1.37
C THR A 162 -6.05 -5.72 1.32
N MET A 163 -5.40 -5.05 0.37
CA MET A 163 -3.95 -4.94 0.25
C MET A 163 -3.59 -3.51 -0.15
N LEU A 164 -2.73 -2.88 0.62
CA LEU A 164 -2.17 -1.56 0.29
C LEU A 164 -0.81 -1.70 -0.36
N LEU A 165 -0.60 -0.95 -1.43
CA LEU A 165 0.66 -0.84 -2.15
C LEU A 165 1.15 0.60 -2.05
N LEU A 166 2.32 0.80 -1.44
CA LEU A 166 2.90 2.11 -1.18
C LEU A 166 4.28 2.22 -1.85
N ASP A 167 4.45 3.22 -2.69
CA ASP A 167 5.72 3.47 -3.37
C ASP A 167 6.37 4.74 -2.78
N GLU A 168 7.43 4.55 -1.99
CA GLU A 168 8.19 5.59 -1.27
C GLU A 168 7.26 6.54 -0.47
N PRO A 169 6.41 6.01 0.41
CA PRO A 169 5.32 6.80 1.01
C PRO A 169 5.78 7.88 1.99
N THR A 170 7.02 7.84 2.45
CA THR A 170 7.60 8.83 3.36
C THR A 170 8.43 9.91 2.67
N ASP A 171 8.63 9.81 1.36
CA ASP A 171 9.35 10.83 0.61
C ASP A 171 8.69 12.19 0.75
N ASN A 172 9.49 13.20 1.11
CA ASN A 172 9.03 14.57 1.34
C ASN A 172 8.06 14.77 2.53
N LEU A 173 7.89 13.77 3.40
CA LEU A 173 7.17 13.95 4.66
C LEU A 173 8.13 14.44 5.76
N ASP A 174 7.64 15.32 6.61
CA ASP A 174 8.27 15.57 7.91
C ASP A 174 8.05 14.38 8.86
N ILE A 175 8.77 14.36 9.97
CA ILE A 175 8.73 13.26 10.94
C ILE A 175 7.31 13.04 11.47
N ALA A 176 6.61 14.12 11.81
CA ALA A 176 5.24 14.01 12.35
C ALA A 176 4.25 13.43 11.32
N SER A 177 4.41 13.78 10.05
CA SER A 177 3.59 13.23 8.96
C SER A 177 3.92 11.76 8.69
N ALA A 178 5.19 11.36 8.78
CA ALA A 178 5.60 9.96 8.65
C ALA A 178 5.03 9.10 9.80
N GLU A 179 5.10 9.58 11.05
CA GLU A 179 4.48 8.93 12.21
C GLU A 179 2.97 8.79 12.04
N ALA A 180 2.31 9.84 11.53
CA ALA A 180 0.88 9.81 11.27
C ALA A 180 0.50 8.81 10.16
N LEU A 181 1.34 8.62 9.15
CA LEU A 181 1.16 7.58 8.14
C LEU A 181 1.23 6.19 8.78
N GLU A 182 2.20 5.94 9.66
CA GLU A 182 2.33 4.66 10.37
C GLU A 182 1.08 4.34 11.20
N ILE A 183 0.55 5.30 11.94
CA ILE A 183 -0.71 5.14 12.67
C ILE A 183 -1.84 4.69 11.72
N GLY A 184 -1.92 5.29 10.53
CA GLY A 184 -2.91 4.88 9.52
C GLY A 184 -2.70 3.44 9.03
N LEU A 185 -1.45 3.06 8.82
CA LEU A 185 -1.11 1.68 8.43
C LEU A 185 -1.41 0.69 9.55
N ASP A 186 -1.21 1.06 10.81
CA ASP A 186 -1.54 0.21 11.96
C ASP A 186 -3.04 -0.01 12.12
N ALA A 187 -3.85 0.98 11.77
CA ALA A 187 -5.30 0.85 11.77
C ALA A 187 -5.84 -0.04 10.62
N PHE A 188 -5.07 -0.19 9.53
CA PHE A 188 -5.46 -1.00 8.38
C PHE A 188 -5.26 -2.49 8.65
N ALA A 189 -6.34 -3.28 8.56
CA ALA A 189 -6.31 -4.71 8.90
C ALA A 189 -5.78 -5.64 7.79
N GLY A 190 -5.56 -5.12 6.57
CA GLY A 190 -5.13 -5.92 5.42
C GLY A 190 -3.61 -6.08 5.29
N THR A 191 -3.20 -6.60 4.15
CA THR A 191 -1.79 -6.76 3.77
C THR A 191 -1.19 -5.41 3.35
N VAL A 192 0.06 -5.14 3.71
CA VAL A 192 0.77 -3.93 3.30
C VAL A 192 2.08 -4.33 2.62
N ILE A 193 2.30 -3.83 1.41
CA ILE A 193 3.57 -3.97 0.68
C ILE A 193 4.07 -2.56 0.34
N ALA A 194 5.22 -2.19 0.85
CA ALA A 194 5.78 -0.86 0.63
C ALA A 194 7.20 -0.93 0.06
N VAL A 195 7.45 -0.16 -0.99
CA VAL A 195 8.81 0.18 -1.40
C VAL A 195 9.27 1.35 -0.55
N THR A 196 10.44 1.24 0.07
CA THR A 196 11.00 2.32 0.87
C THR A 196 12.52 2.26 0.93
N HIS A 197 13.13 3.41 1.06
CA HIS A 197 14.53 3.58 1.46
C HIS A 197 14.66 4.24 2.85
N ASP A 198 13.54 4.55 3.50
CA ASP A 198 13.49 5.11 4.84
C ASP A 198 13.70 4.00 5.89
N ARG A 199 14.83 4.11 6.60
CA ARG A 199 15.24 3.14 7.61
C ARG A 199 14.35 3.12 8.83
N TRP A 200 13.76 4.26 9.16
CA TRP A 200 12.87 4.37 10.30
C TRP A 200 11.52 3.75 9.98
N PHE A 201 10.94 4.12 8.84
CA PHE A 201 9.67 3.57 8.36
C PHE A 201 9.72 2.05 8.18
N ALA A 202 10.83 1.51 7.67
CA ALA A 202 11.01 0.05 7.49
C ALA A 202 10.94 -0.75 8.79
N LYS A 203 11.20 -0.15 9.96
CA LYS A 203 11.09 -0.83 11.26
C LYS A 203 9.67 -1.29 11.59
N GLY A 204 8.66 -0.68 11.01
CA GLY A 204 7.25 -1.07 11.16
C GLY A 204 6.85 -2.30 10.33
N PHE A 205 7.80 -2.95 9.62
CA PHE A 205 7.53 -4.10 8.77
C PHE A 205 8.12 -5.39 9.35
N ASP A 206 7.44 -6.51 9.07
CA ASP A 206 7.79 -7.83 9.62
C ASP A 206 8.70 -8.63 8.69
N ARG A 207 8.68 -8.32 7.40
CA ARG A 207 9.40 -9.02 6.34
C ARG A 207 10.07 -8.05 5.39
N PHE A 208 11.19 -8.47 4.82
CA PHE A 208 11.99 -7.64 3.93
C PHE A 208 12.36 -8.42 2.67
N LEU A 209 12.10 -7.80 1.51
CA LEU A 209 12.49 -8.29 0.20
C LEU A 209 13.57 -7.36 -0.35
N LEU A 210 14.78 -7.86 -0.51
CA LEU A 210 15.86 -7.10 -1.12
C LEU A 210 15.91 -7.36 -2.62
N VAL A 211 15.84 -6.29 -3.41
CA VAL A 211 16.04 -6.31 -4.87
C VAL A 211 17.41 -5.71 -5.18
N GLY A 212 18.36 -6.56 -5.49
CA GLY A 212 19.75 -6.20 -5.73
C GLY A 212 19.95 -5.54 -7.09
N ARG A 213 21.04 -4.76 -7.22
CA ARG A 213 21.47 -4.17 -8.49
C ARG A 213 21.94 -5.20 -9.52
N ASP A 214 22.31 -6.39 -9.05
CA ASP A 214 22.65 -7.56 -9.85
C ASP A 214 21.43 -8.30 -10.40
N GLY A 215 20.21 -7.82 -10.10
CA GLY A 215 18.95 -8.44 -10.46
C GLY A 215 18.47 -9.51 -9.48
N SER A 216 19.26 -9.86 -8.48
CA SER A 216 18.86 -10.86 -7.47
C SER A 216 17.69 -10.34 -6.62
N VAL A 217 16.76 -11.21 -6.30
CA VAL A 217 15.63 -10.92 -5.38
C VAL A 217 15.62 -11.97 -4.29
N ARG A 218 15.72 -11.52 -3.03
CA ARG A 218 15.79 -12.42 -1.88
C ARG A 218 15.10 -11.86 -0.65
N GLU A 219 14.53 -12.70 0.16
CA GLU A 219 14.07 -12.32 1.50
C GLU A 219 15.26 -12.21 2.46
N THR A 220 15.18 -11.24 3.35
CA THR A 220 16.16 -11.03 4.43
C THR A 220 15.45 -10.97 5.78
N PRO A 221 16.06 -11.50 6.88
CA PRO A 221 15.43 -11.49 8.20
C PRO A 221 15.39 -10.09 8.82
N GLU A 222 16.26 -9.21 8.36
CA GLU A 222 16.38 -7.82 8.80
C GLU A 222 16.52 -6.90 7.58
N PRO A 223 16.18 -5.62 7.70
CA PRO A 223 16.33 -4.69 6.60
C PRO A 223 17.79 -4.51 6.19
N VAL A 224 18.08 -4.76 4.91
CA VAL A 224 19.41 -4.61 4.32
C VAL A 224 19.42 -3.35 3.44
N TRP A 225 20.39 -2.50 3.67
CA TRP A 225 20.56 -1.25 2.95
C TRP A 225 21.80 -1.33 2.06
N GLU A 226 21.60 -1.24 0.76
CA GLU A 226 22.74 -1.05 -0.14
C GLU A 226 23.35 0.32 0.13
N GLY A 227 24.67 0.35 0.40
CA GLY A 227 25.39 1.61 0.61
C GLY A 227 25.22 2.52 -0.61
N ARG A 228 25.11 3.83 -0.35
CA ARG A 228 25.24 4.83 -1.41
C ARG A 228 26.64 4.68 -1.99
N GLY A 229 26.72 4.11 -3.20
CA GLY A 229 27.93 4.14 -4.00
C GLY A 229 28.08 5.51 -4.66
#